data_4a93e94ad3d41921822356f159fd5415
#
_entry.id   4a93e94ad3d41921822356f159fd5415
#
_cell.length_a   1.000
_cell.length_b   1.000
_cell.length_c   1.000
_cell.angle_alpha   90.00
_cell.angle_beta   90.00
_cell.angle_gamma   90.00
#
_symmetry.space_group_name_H-M   'P 1'
#
loop_
_entity.id
_entity.type
_entity.pdbx_description
1 polymer ?
#
loop_
_entity_poly.entity_id
_entity_poly.type
_entity_poly.pdbx_seq_one_letter_code
_entity_poly.pdbx_strand_id
1 'polypeptide(L)'
;MAGAVQAVKAGFASVVLVGPHDIVARQLSDADGDGLSGITIEDPATSAHGADLANLYFELRKHKGVSEDVAREQARDPLIFAALMVRAGLADGTIGGAVCTTSDTVRAAITMIGKTPDAALVSSFFLMVLPDNHFSGVDALVFSDCGLVIDPSASELASIAVAAAKSYTAMMAQPARVAMLSFSTKGSAHHAHVDKVAKATELAREQAPNLLIDGEMQFDAAFVPSVAATKAPDSAIAGNANVMIFPDLDAGNIGYKIAQRIGGATAIGPILQGLTKPANDLSRGCSAQDVFNMIAVTVVQAQSAKADQKEP
;
A
#
# COMPACT_ATOMS: atom_id res chain seq x y z
N MET A 1 8.39 -15.68 8.74
CA MET A 1 9.79 -15.83 9.14
C MET A 1 10.72 -16.00 7.94
N ALA A 2 10.61 -17.07 7.13
CA ALA A 2 11.52 -17.35 6.02
C ALA A 2 11.71 -16.19 5.02
N GLY A 3 10.65 -15.44 4.66
CA GLY A 3 10.78 -14.26 3.79
C GLY A 3 11.62 -13.12 4.39
N ALA A 4 11.55 -12.92 5.72
CA ALA A 4 12.38 -11.96 6.42
C ALA A 4 13.87 -12.36 6.39
N VAL A 5 14.15 -13.63 6.63
CA VAL A 5 15.50 -14.21 6.53
C VAL A 5 16.06 -14.05 5.11
N GLN A 6 15.24 -14.31 4.08
CA GLN A 6 15.63 -14.11 2.67
C GLN A 6 15.96 -12.65 2.36
N ALA A 7 15.16 -11.70 2.85
CA ALA A 7 15.39 -10.26 2.61
C ALA A 7 16.72 -9.79 3.22
N VAL A 8 17.04 -10.24 4.43
CA VAL A 8 18.31 -9.93 5.11
C VAL A 8 19.48 -10.59 4.39
N LYS A 9 19.37 -11.87 4.00
CA LYS A 9 20.41 -12.56 3.20
C LYS A 9 20.65 -11.90 1.85
N ALA A 10 19.60 -11.31 1.24
CA ALA A 10 19.73 -10.52 0.00
C ALA A 10 20.36 -9.14 0.22
N GLY A 11 20.52 -8.67 1.45
CA GLY A 11 21.29 -7.48 1.82
C GLY A 11 20.60 -6.14 1.59
N PHE A 12 19.28 -6.12 1.32
CA PHE A 12 18.57 -4.86 1.07
C PHE A 12 17.75 -4.35 2.27
N ALA A 13 17.61 -5.13 3.34
CA ALA A 13 16.90 -4.74 4.55
C ALA A 13 17.55 -5.29 5.81
N SER A 14 17.45 -4.53 6.91
CA SER A 14 17.54 -5.05 8.28
C SER A 14 16.13 -5.23 8.80
N VAL A 15 15.89 -6.28 9.60
CA VAL A 15 14.55 -6.65 10.06
C VAL A 15 14.51 -6.72 11.58
N VAL A 16 13.50 -6.07 12.17
CA VAL A 16 13.14 -6.21 13.57
C VAL A 16 11.90 -7.11 13.65
N LEU A 17 12.05 -8.27 14.29
CA LEU A 17 10.96 -9.19 14.54
C LEU A 17 10.32 -8.86 15.89
N VAL A 18 9.03 -8.50 15.88
CA VAL A 18 8.32 -8.07 17.08
C VAL A 18 7.42 -9.19 17.62
N GLY A 19 7.63 -9.57 18.86
CA GLY A 19 6.84 -10.61 19.54
C GLY A 19 7.56 -11.25 20.70
N PRO A 20 6.92 -12.22 21.42
CA PRO A 20 7.53 -12.91 22.56
C PRO A 20 8.85 -13.58 22.14
N HIS A 21 9.94 -13.21 22.83
CA HIS A 21 11.32 -13.57 22.45
C HIS A 21 11.51 -15.06 22.17
N ASP A 22 11.07 -15.94 23.08
CA ASP A 22 11.29 -17.37 22.96
C ASP A 22 10.56 -18.00 21.76
N ILE A 23 9.37 -17.46 21.43
CA ILE A 23 8.57 -17.92 20.29
C ILE A 23 9.24 -17.47 18.99
N VAL A 24 9.61 -16.19 18.92
CA VAL A 24 10.22 -15.59 17.73
C VAL A 24 11.60 -16.19 17.47
N ALA A 25 12.42 -16.38 18.51
CA ALA A 25 13.75 -17.00 18.39
C ALA A 25 13.67 -18.43 17.83
N ARG A 26 12.73 -19.25 18.34
CA ARG A 26 12.51 -20.61 17.81
C ARG A 26 12.11 -20.58 16.33
N GLN A 27 11.15 -19.75 15.96
CA GLN A 27 10.72 -19.62 14.58
C GLN A 27 11.81 -19.08 13.65
N LEU A 28 12.71 -18.25 14.18
CA LEU A 28 13.87 -17.74 13.44
C LEU A 28 14.88 -18.88 13.19
N SER A 29 15.15 -19.69 14.20
CA SER A 29 15.99 -20.90 14.08
C SER A 29 15.43 -21.90 13.07
N ASP A 30 14.11 -22.18 13.13
CA ASP A 30 13.41 -23.06 12.18
C ASP A 30 13.49 -22.54 10.72
N ALA A 31 13.77 -21.26 10.53
CA ALA A 31 13.92 -20.61 9.22
C ALA A 31 15.39 -20.37 8.80
N ASP A 32 16.37 -21.04 9.45
CA ASP A 32 17.81 -20.85 9.22
C ASP A 32 18.29 -19.39 9.33
N GLY A 33 17.72 -18.67 10.30
CA GLY A 33 18.01 -17.28 10.54
C GLY A 33 18.94 -16.97 11.70
N ASP A 34 19.41 -18.00 12.43
CA ASP A 34 20.26 -17.86 13.60
C ASP A 34 21.58 -17.15 13.26
N GLY A 35 21.92 -16.15 14.07
CA GLY A 35 23.20 -15.43 13.94
C GLY A 35 23.30 -14.52 12.72
N LEU A 36 22.25 -14.32 11.96
CA LEU A 36 22.26 -13.33 10.86
C LEU A 36 22.39 -11.93 11.41
N SER A 37 23.47 -11.24 11.03
CA SER A 37 23.58 -9.80 11.24
C SER A 37 22.49 -9.09 10.42
N GLY A 38 21.71 -8.22 11.06
CA GLY A 38 20.60 -7.52 10.41
C GLY A 38 19.23 -8.08 10.78
N ILE A 39 19.13 -9.11 11.66
CA ILE A 39 17.90 -9.51 12.32
C ILE A 39 18.02 -9.24 13.81
N THR A 40 17.04 -8.54 14.39
CA THR A 40 16.89 -8.35 15.83
C THR A 40 15.51 -8.77 16.27
N ILE A 41 15.35 -9.14 17.53
CA ILE A 41 14.07 -9.51 18.14
C ILE A 41 13.74 -8.43 19.18
N GLU A 42 12.55 -7.86 19.10
CA GLU A 42 11.97 -6.97 20.09
C GLU A 42 10.75 -7.62 20.73
N ASP A 43 10.86 -7.92 22.00
CA ASP A 43 9.74 -8.42 22.80
C ASP A 43 9.07 -7.22 23.50
N PRO A 44 7.81 -6.88 23.17
CA PRO A 44 7.08 -5.77 23.77
C PRO A 44 6.98 -5.85 25.29
N ALA A 45 7.08 -7.04 25.89
CA ALA A 45 6.99 -7.22 27.34
C ALA A 45 8.29 -6.83 28.07
N THR A 46 9.45 -6.95 27.42
CA THR A 46 10.78 -6.78 28.03
C THR A 46 11.66 -5.75 27.32
N SER A 47 11.18 -5.16 26.22
CA SER A 47 11.92 -4.18 25.42
C SER A 47 12.34 -2.96 26.27
N ALA A 48 13.58 -2.53 26.06
CA ALA A 48 14.09 -1.28 26.65
C ALA A 48 13.32 -0.03 26.17
N HIS A 49 12.66 -0.12 25.00
CA HIS A 49 11.85 0.95 24.43
C HIS A 49 10.41 0.97 24.97
N GLY A 50 9.99 -0.06 25.75
CA GLY A 50 8.59 -0.25 26.14
C GLY A 50 7.96 0.94 26.87
N ALA A 51 8.69 1.57 27.79
CA ALA A 51 8.19 2.73 28.53
C ALA A 51 7.99 3.97 27.62
N ASP A 52 8.95 4.25 26.75
CA ASP A 52 8.89 5.40 25.84
C ASP A 52 7.79 5.23 24.81
N LEU A 53 7.62 4.01 24.25
CA LEU A 53 6.56 3.70 23.31
C LEU A 53 5.17 3.73 23.96
N ALA A 54 5.03 3.30 25.22
CA ALA A 54 3.79 3.44 25.97
C ALA A 54 3.43 4.91 26.23
N ASN A 55 4.41 5.74 26.58
CA ASN A 55 4.22 7.18 26.72
C ASN A 55 3.82 7.82 25.39
N LEU A 56 4.46 7.43 24.27
CA LEU A 56 4.09 7.90 22.94
C LEU A 56 2.65 7.52 22.59
N TYR A 57 2.23 6.28 22.88
CA TYR A 57 0.85 5.85 22.73
C TYR A 57 -0.10 6.72 23.53
N PHE A 58 0.20 6.97 24.80
CA PHE A 58 -0.60 7.82 25.67
C PHE A 58 -0.76 9.23 25.10
N GLU A 59 0.32 9.87 24.69
CA GLU A 59 0.27 11.21 24.08
C GLU A 59 -0.60 11.26 22.82
N LEU A 60 -0.52 10.24 21.98
CA LEU A 60 -1.35 10.11 20.78
C LEU A 60 -2.84 9.90 21.09
N ARG A 61 -3.18 9.29 22.24
CA ARG A 61 -4.53 8.81 22.52
C ARG A 61 -5.22 9.43 23.74
N LYS A 62 -4.53 10.23 24.57
CA LYS A 62 -5.11 10.88 25.77
C LYS A 62 -6.36 11.72 25.46
N HIS A 63 -6.42 12.33 24.28
CA HIS A 63 -7.59 13.09 23.82
C HIS A 63 -8.84 12.21 23.56
N LYS A 64 -8.70 10.89 23.54
CA LYS A 64 -9.77 9.88 23.44
C LYS A 64 -10.08 9.25 24.82
N GLY A 65 -9.56 9.79 25.92
CA GLY A 65 -9.81 9.29 27.27
C GLY A 65 -8.99 8.06 27.66
N VAL A 66 -7.91 7.75 26.94
CA VAL A 66 -7.00 6.66 27.29
C VAL A 66 -6.19 7.06 28.52
N SER A 67 -6.11 6.18 29.54
CA SER A 67 -5.24 6.36 30.71
C SER A 67 -3.82 5.82 30.43
N GLU A 68 -2.85 6.21 31.27
CA GLU A 68 -1.48 5.69 31.16
C GLU A 68 -1.41 4.16 31.31
N ASP A 69 -2.22 3.57 32.20
CA ASP A 69 -2.23 2.12 32.39
C ASP A 69 -2.75 1.38 31.16
N VAL A 70 -3.83 1.88 30.54
CA VAL A 70 -4.33 1.37 29.27
C VAL A 70 -3.30 1.55 28.17
N ALA A 71 -2.58 2.68 28.14
CA ALA A 71 -1.53 2.90 27.16
C ALA A 71 -0.38 1.89 27.30
N ARG A 72 0.05 1.59 28.54
CA ARG A 72 1.08 0.58 28.82
C ARG A 72 0.65 -0.83 28.39
N GLU A 73 -0.62 -1.17 28.57
CA GLU A 73 -1.18 -2.45 28.14
C GLU A 73 -1.24 -2.53 26.61
N GLN A 74 -1.84 -1.54 25.96
CA GLN A 74 -2.02 -1.51 24.49
C GLN A 74 -0.69 -1.44 23.72
N ALA A 75 0.31 -0.73 24.26
CA ALA A 75 1.63 -0.68 23.64
C ALA A 75 2.38 -2.03 23.64
N ARG A 76 1.90 -3.04 24.39
CA ARG A 76 2.45 -4.41 24.36
C ARG A 76 1.88 -5.26 23.22
N ASP A 77 0.83 -4.83 22.57
CA ASP A 77 0.35 -5.50 21.35
C ASP A 77 1.41 -5.40 20.24
N PRO A 78 1.84 -6.52 19.63
CA PRO A 78 2.92 -6.49 18.65
C PRO A 78 2.67 -5.59 17.43
N LEU A 79 1.42 -5.48 16.95
CA LEU A 79 1.09 -4.57 15.83
C LEU A 79 1.23 -3.11 16.24
N ILE A 80 0.72 -2.77 17.42
CA ILE A 80 0.79 -1.43 17.97
C ILE A 80 2.25 -1.08 18.27
N PHE A 81 2.99 -2.00 18.90
CA PHE A 81 4.41 -1.81 19.23
C PHE A 81 5.24 -1.53 17.97
N ALA A 82 5.08 -2.36 16.93
CA ALA A 82 5.78 -2.16 15.65
C ALA A 82 5.44 -0.82 14.98
N ALA A 83 4.16 -0.42 15.00
CA ALA A 83 3.74 0.88 14.46
C ALA A 83 4.30 2.06 15.29
N LEU A 84 4.39 1.94 16.62
CA LEU A 84 5.02 2.92 17.49
C LEU A 84 6.53 3.02 17.26
N MET A 85 7.23 1.90 17.03
CA MET A 85 8.64 1.90 16.64
C MET A 85 8.86 2.72 15.36
N VAL A 86 8.00 2.53 14.36
CA VAL A 86 8.05 3.33 13.12
C VAL A 86 7.80 4.80 13.42
N ARG A 87 6.79 5.13 14.22
CA ARG A 87 6.50 6.51 14.61
C ARG A 87 7.67 7.17 15.33
N ALA A 88 8.31 6.44 16.25
CA ALA A 88 9.47 6.92 17.03
C ALA A 88 10.77 7.01 16.20
N GLY A 89 10.80 6.47 14.98
CA GLY A 89 12.00 6.48 14.13
C GLY A 89 12.99 5.34 14.44
N LEU A 90 12.56 4.34 15.20
CA LEU A 90 13.33 3.13 15.50
C LEU A 90 13.29 2.13 14.34
N ALA A 91 12.33 2.28 13.43
CA ALA A 91 12.22 1.55 12.18
C ALA A 91 11.72 2.48 11.06
N ASP A 92 12.04 2.16 9.81
CA ASP A 92 11.63 2.94 8.64
C ASP A 92 10.23 2.59 8.14
N GLY A 93 9.76 1.39 8.42
CA GLY A 93 8.43 0.90 8.06
C GLY A 93 8.07 -0.36 8.83
N THR A 94 6.81 -0.80 8.75
CA THR A 94 6.32 -2.01 9.39
C THR A 94 5.47 -2.84 8.44
N ILE A 95 5.45 -4.15 8.68
CA ILE A 95 4.65 -5.13 7.96
C ILE A 95 3.94 -6.01 8.97
N GLY A 96 2.62 -6.09 8.88
CA GLY A 96 1.77 -6.92 9.73
C GLY A 96 0.80 -7.77 8.93
N GLY A 97 -0.21 -8.38 9.58
CA GLY A 97 -1.35 -9.01 8.90
C GLY A 97 -1.28 -10.53 8.72
N ALA A 98 -0.10 -11.16 8.74
CA ALA A 98 0.03 -12.61 8.53
C ALA A 98 -0.78 -13.46 9.55
N VAL A 99 -1.00 -12.93 10.76
CA VAL A 99 -1.75 -13.59 11.85
C VAL A 99 -2.89 -12.73 12.41
N CYS A 100 -3.11 -11.55 11.83
CA CYS A 100 -4.11 -10.58 12.26
C CYS A 100 -5.07 -10.25 11.10
N THR A 101 -6.14 -9.51 11.37
CA THR A 101 -7.01 -9.03 10.30
C THR A 101 -6.41 -7.77 9.64
N THR A 102 -6.69 -7.58 8.34
CA THR A 102 -6.37 -6.32 7.64
C THR A 102 -6.88 -5.09 8.40
N SER A 103 -8.08 -5.18 8.98
CA SER A 103 -8.65 -4.10 9.78
C SER A 103 -7.82 -3.73 11.00
N ASP A 104 -7.21 -4.71 11.69
CA ASP A 104 -6.38 -4.46 12.88
C ASP A 104 -5.05 -3.84 12.47
N THR A 105 -4.41 -4.38 11.42
CA THR A 105 -3.15 -3.83 10.87
C THR A 105 -3.33 -2.39 10.41
N VAL A 106 -4.36 -2.10 9.61
CA VAL A 106 -4.66 -0.75 9.12
C VAL A 106 -5.01 0.20 10.26
N ARG A 107 -5.79 -0.26 11.27
CA ARG A 107 -6.12 0.55 12.43
C ARG A 107 -4.88 0.92 13.25
N ALA A 108 -3.96 -0.02 13.48
CA ALA A 108 -2.69 0.24 14.16
C ALA A 108 -1.85 1.27 13.37
N ALA A 109 -1.72 1.10 12.05
CA ALA A 109 -0.99 2.00 11.18
C ALA A 109 -1.58 3.44 11.22
N ILE A 110 -2.89 3.60 10.98
CA ILE A 110 -3.55 4.91 10.98
C ILE A 110 -3.46 5.58 12.35
N THR A 111 -3.60 4.80 13.42
CA THR A 111 -3.71 5.36 14.77
C THR A 111 -2.35 5.75 15.33
N MET A 112 -1.31 4.98 15.06
CA MET A 112 0.02 5.18 15.63
C MET A 112 0.94 5.96 14.68
N ILE A 113 0.99 5.61 13.40
CA ILE A 113 1.84 6.28 12.42
C ILE A 113 1.18 7.58 11.95
N GLY A 114 -0.11 7.52 11.62
CA GLY A 114 -0.88 8.67 11.19
C GLY A 114 -0.83 8.91 9.68
N LYS A 115 -1.82 9.66 9.23
CA LYS A 115 -2.00 10.07 7.83
C LYS A 115 -1.13 11.29 7.53
N THR A 116 -0.61 11.40 6.29
CA THR A 116 0.07 12.63 5.85
C THR A 116 -0.90 13.81 5.83
N PRO A 117 -0.44 15.06 6.08
CA PRO A 117 -1.32 16.23 6.12
C PRO A 117 -2.08 16.47 4.81
N ASP A 118 -1.46 16.17 3.68
CA ASP A 118 -2.00 16.35 2.34
C ASP A 118 -2.88 15.19 1.83
N ALA A 119 -2.85 14.02 2.53
CA ALA A 119 -3.72 12.92 2.16
C ALA A 119 -5.16 13.13 2.65
N ALA A 120 -6.15 13.02 1.77
CA ALA A 120 -7.55 13.04 2.18
C ALA A 120 -7.90 11.81 3.02
N LEU A 121 -7.38 10.63 2.63
CA LEU A 121 -7.61 9.35 3.29
C LEU A 121 -6.38 8.43 3.13
N VAL A 122 -6.35 7.38 3.92
CA VAL A 122 -5.46 6.23 3.69
C VAL A 122 -6.17 5.28 2.74
N SER A 123 -5.49 4.86 1.68
CA SER A 123 -5.99 3.91 0.69
C SER A 123 -4.95 2.82 0.44
N SER A 124 -5.27 1.90 -0.47
CA SER A 124 -4.36 0.82 -0.81
C SER A 124 -4.16 0.68 -2.31
N PHE A 125 -3.10 0.01 -2.69
CA PHE A 125 -2.90 -0.44 -4.06
C PHE A 125 -2.27 -1.82 -4.10
N PHE A 126 -2.40 -2.49 -5.23
CA PHE A 126 -1.63 -3.67 -5.59
C PHE A 126 -0.67 -3.34 -6.72
N LEU A 127 0.59 -3.76 -6.58
CA LEU A 127 1.52 -3.80 -7.69
C LEU A 127 1.30 -5.15 -8.40
N MET A 128 0.77 -5.06 -9.62
CA MET A 128 0.46 -6.21 -10.46
C MET A 128 1.61 -6.44 -11.44
N VAL A 129 2.53 -7.33 -11.09
CA VAL A 129 3.66 -7.70 -11.97
C VAL A 129 3.15 -8.69 -13.01
N LEU A 130 3.27 -8.31 -14.27
CA LEU A 130 2.78 -9.12 -15.40
C LEU A 130 3.80 -10.20 -15.77
N PRO A 131 3.36 -11.31 -16.37
CA PRO A 131 4.28 -12.35 -16.88
C PRO A 131 5.25 -11.79 -17.94
N ASP A 132 6.48 -12.28 -17.99
CA ASP A 132 7.54 -11.81 -18.89
C ASP A 132 7.12 -11.81 -20.39
N ASN A 133 6.21 -12.68 -20.78
CA ASN A 133 5.70 -12.79 -22.16
C ASN A 133 4.34 -12.11 -22.34
N HIS A 134 3.96 -11.18 -21.47
CA HIS A 134 2.68 -10.49 -21.61
C HIS A 134 2.67 -9.62 -22.87
N PHE A 135 1.58 -9.70 -23.66
CA PHE A 135 1.45 -9.05 -24.97
C PHE A 135 1.64 -7.52 -24.96
N SER A 136 1.43 -6.87 -23.83
CA SER A 136 1.55 -5.41 -23.71
C SER A 136 3.00 -4.92 -23.60
N GLY A 137 3.94 -5.78 -23.24
CA GLY A 137 5.32 -5.38 -22.93
C GLY A 137 5.46 -4.49 -21.69
N VAL A 138 4.43 -4.44 -20.83
CA VAL A 138 4.44 -3.71 -19.56
C VAL A 138 4.84 -4.65 -18.45
N ASP A 139 5.84 -4.27 -17.65
CA ASP A 139 6.35 -5.12 -16.55
C ASP A 139 5.37 -5.16 -15.36
N ALA A 140 4.83 -4.01 -14.98
CA ALA A 140 3.92 -3.93 -13.85
C ALA A 140 2.90 -2.79 -13.98
N LEU A 141 1.75 -2.98 -13.33
CA LEU A 141 0.65 -2.01 -13.21
C LEU A 141 0.36 -1.75 -11.73
N VAL A 142 -0.16 -0.58 -11.43
CA VAL A 142 -0.81 -0.30 -10.14
C VAL A 142 -2.32 -0.41 -10.30
N PHE A 143 -2.96 -1.21 -9.44
CA PHE A 143 -4.42 -1.32 -9.29
C PHE A 143 -4.82 -0.73 -7.93
N SER A 144 -5.71 0.29 -7.89
CA SER A 144 -6.11 1.04 -6.68
C SER A 144 -7.56 1.55 -6.76
N ASP A 145 -8.35 1.61 -5.68
CA ASP A 145 -8.15 0.87 -4.46
C ASP A 145 -8.74 -0.54 -4.63
N CYS A 146 -8.06 -1.54 -4.11
CA CYS A 146 -8.49 -2.93 -4.24
C CYS A 146 -8.56 -3.66 -2.88
N GLY A 147 -8.27 -2.99 -1.76
CA GLY A 147 -8.15 -3.64 -0.46
C GLY A 147 -8.69 -2.91 0.75
N LEU A 148 -9.06 -1.63 0.66
CA LEU A 148 -9.36 -0.82 1.85
C LEU A 148 -10.63 0.04 1.72
N VAL A 149 -10.75 0.90 0.70
CA VAL A 149 -11.83 1.89 0.60
C VAL A 149 -13.01 1.30 -0.15
N ILE A 150 -14.14 1.13 0.56
CA ILE A 150 -15.30 0.37 0.04
C ILE A 150 -15.99 1.12 -1.10
N ASP A 151 -16.48 2.32 -0.84
CA ASP A 151 -17.20 3.14 -1.82
C ASP A 151 -16.74 4.61 -1.68
N PRO A 152 -15.66 4.99 -2.35
CA PRO A 152 -15.14 6.34 -2.27
C PRO A 152 -16.08 7.34 -2.95
N SER A 153 -16.25 8.52 -2.35
CA SER A 153 -16.81 9.68 -3.03
C SER A 153 -15.93 10.13 -4.20
N ALA A 154 -16.44 11.00 -5.07
CA ALA A 154 -15.66 11.53 -6.20
C ALA A 154 -14.36 12.22 -5.75
N SER A 155 -14.38 12.96 -4.64
CA SER A 155 -13.19 13.62 -4.09
C SER A 155 -12.19 12.64 -3.49
N GLU A 156 -12.66 11.61 -2.80
CA GLU A 156 -11.79 10.54 -2.29
C GLU A 156 -11.17 9.73 -3.42
N LEU A 157 -11.95 9.40 -4.45
CA LEU A 157 -11.46 8.67 -5.62
C LEU A 157 -10.40 9.48 -6.38
N ALA A 158 -10.56 10.80 -6.49
CA ALA A 158 -9.54 11.70 -7.04
C ALA A 158 -8.24 11.65 -6.22
N SER A 159 -8.35 11.71 -4.89
CA SER A 159 -7.19 11.63 -3.99
C SER A 159 -6.51 10.26 -4.05
N ILE A 160 -7.27 9.17 -4.18
CA ILE A 160 -6.74 7.81 -4.41
C ILE A 160 -5.92 7.78 -5.71
N ALA A 161 -6.43 8.37 -6.79
CA ALA A 161 -5.75 8.41 -8.09
C ALA A 161 -4.40 9.15 -8.01
N VAL A 162 -4.37 10.32 -7.37
CA VAL A 162 -3.13 11.10 -7.20
C VAL A 162 -2.12 10.35 -6.32
N ALA A 163 -2.58 9.72 -5.23
CA ALA A 163 -1.71 8.92 -4.36
C ALA A 163 -1.15 7.69 -5.08
N ALA A 164 -1.99 6.98 -5.86
CA ALA A 164 -1.57 5.80 -6.63
C ALA A 164 -0.56 6.16 -7.74
N ALA A 165 -0.70 7.32 -8.36
CA ALA A 165 0.27 7.82 -9.33
C ALA A 165 1.64 8.10 -8.70
N LYS A 166 1.68 8.75 -7.53
CA LYS A 166 2.92 8.96 -6.77
C LYS A 166 3.54 7.62 -6.38
N SER A 167 2.73 6.68 -5.89
CA SER A 167 3.18 5.34 -5.53
C SER A 167 3.78 4.59 -6.72
N TYR A 168 3.13 4.63 -7.90
CA TYR A 168 3.66 4.02 -9.12
C TYR A 168 5.03 4.62 -9.49
N THR A 169 5.13 5.94 -9.51
CA THR A 169 6.39 6.63 -9.87
C THR A 169 7.50 6.26 -8.89
N ALA A 170 7.22 6.18 -7.61
CA ALA A 170 8.19 5.77 -6.58
C ALA A 170 8.64 4.31 -6.75
N MET A 171 7.70 3.40 -7.08
CA MET A 171 8.02 1.96 -7.24
C MET A 171 8.76 1.65 -8.54
N MET A 172 8.35 2.29 -9.65
CA MET A 172 8.80 1.92 -10.99
C MET A 172 9.83 2.87 -11.59
N ALA A 173 10.06 4.04 -10.95
CA ALA A 173 10.89 5.13 -11.49
C ALA A 173 10.47 5.54 -12.92
N GLN A 174 9.17 5.46 -13.23
CA GLN A 174 8.57 5.79 -14.52
C GLN A 174 7.39 6.75 -14.34
N PRO A 175 7.06 7.56 -15.35
CA PRO A 175 5.89 8.43 -15.32
C PRO A 175 4.59 7.64 -15.20
N ALA A 176 3.73 8.05 -14.27
CA ALA A 176 2.39 7.49 -14.13
C ALA A 176 1.46 7.98 -15.25
N ARG A 177 0.65 7.06 -15.78
CA ARG A 177 -0.46 7.30 -16.71
C ARG A 177 -1.71 6.68 -16.10
N VAL A 178 -2.58 7.54 -15.57
CA VAL A 178 -3.69 7.14 -14.70
C VAL A 178 -4.99 7.04 -15.47
N ALA A 179 -5.62 5.87 -15.45
CA ALA A 179 -6.95 5.65 -15.98
C ALA A 179 -7.99 5.53 -14.86
N MET A 180 -9.01 6.39 -14.89
CA MET A 180 -10.17 6.33 -14.00
C MET A 180 -11.21 5.40 -14.62
N LEU A 181 -11.34 4.19 -14.03
CA LEU A 181 -12.09 3.08 -14.65
C LEU A 181 -13.60 3.17 -14.39
N SER A 182 -14.35 2.80 -15.42
CA SER A 182 -15.81 2.68 -15.39
C SER A 182 -16.25 1.64 -16.41
N PHE A 183 -17.52 1.25 -16.38
CA PHE A 183 -18.14 0.51 -17.49
C PHE A 183 -18.49 1.42 -18.68
N SER A 184 -18.34 2.74 -18.57
CA SER A 184 -18.51 3.76 -19.60
C SER A 184 -17.17 4.26 -20.11
N THR A 185 -17.12 4.71 -21.36
CA THR A 185 -15.98 5.42 -21.95
C THR A 185 -16.48 6.71 -22.56
N LYS A 186 -16.01 7.87 -22.01
CA LYS A 186 -16.29 9.20 -22.55
C LYS A 186 -17.78 9.47 -22.82
N GLY A 187 -18.63 9.19 -21.82
CA GLY A 187 -20.07 9.42 -21.91
C GLY A 187 -20.86 8.39 -22.70
N SER A 188 -20.28 7.21 -22.96
CA SER A 188 -21.02 6.12 -23.68
C SER A 188 -22.20 5.57 -22.89
N ALA A 189 -22.27 5.81 -21.58
CA ALA A 189 -23.39 5.45 -20.71
C ALA A 189 -23.67 6.59 -19.69
N HIS A 190 -24.88 6.63 -19.17
CA HIS A 190 -25.33 7.58 -18.16
C HIS A 190 -25.80 6.85 -16.90
N HIS A 191 -25.11 7.06 -15.78
CA HIS A 191 -25.45 6.48 -14.47
C HIS A 191 -24.68 7.23 -13.38
N ALA A 192 -25.22 7.28 -12.15
CA ALA A 192 -24.56 7.95 -11.03
C ALA A 192 -23.13 7.43 -10.76
N HIS A 193 -22.84 6.16 -11.00
CA HIS A 193 -21.49 5.60 -10.90
C HIS A 193 -20.55 6.16 -11.98
N VAL A 194 -21.05 6.41 -13.19
CA VAL A 194 -20.29 7.05 -14.27
C VAL A 194 -20.00 8.51 -13.92
N ASP A 195 -21.03 9.23 -13.45
CA ASP A 195 -20.91 10.63 -13.04
C ASP A 195 -19.90 10.81 -11.91
N LYS A 196 -19.88 9.86 -10.94
CA LYS A 196 -18.89 9.82 -9.86
C LYS A 196 -17.46 9.76 -10.43
N VAL A 197 -17.19 8.86 -11.35
CA VAL A 197 -15.85 8.68 -11.94
C VAL A 197 -15.46 9.85 -12.84
N ALA A 198 -16.37 10.37 -13.65
CA ALA A 198 -16.14 11.55 -14.47
C ALA A 198 -15.78 12.76 -13.58
N LYS A 199 -16.56 12.98 -12.51
CA LYS A 199 -16.27 14.06 -11.54
C LYS A 199 -14.94 13.85 -10.81
N ALA A 200 -14.62 12.61 -10.41
CA ALA A 200 -13.33 12.28 -9.81
C ALA A 200 -12.16 12.57 -10.76
N THR A 201 -12.33 12.32 -12.06
CA THR A 201 -11.31 12.61 -13.08
C THR A 201 -11.03 14.13 -13.17
N GLU A 202 -12.07 14.97 -13.17
CA GLU A 202 -11.93 16.42 -13.14
C GLU A 202 -11.17 16.89 -11.90
N LEU A 203 -11.60 16.44 -10.71
CA LEU A 203 -10.98 16.79 -9.43
C LEU A 203 -9.51 16.31 -9.34
N ALA A 204 -9.19 15.14 -9.87
CA ALA A 204 -7.82 14.63 -9.89
C ALA A 204 -6.91 15.48 -10.80
N ARG A 205 -7.41 15.96 -11.94
CA ARG A 205 -6.69 16.91 -12.82
C ARG A 205 -6.46 18.25 -12.13
N GLU A 206 -7.44 18.75 -11.37
CA GLU A 206 -7.29 19.98 -10.57
C GLU A 206 -6.24 19.82 -9.47
N GLN A 207 -6.23 18.67 -8.77
CA GLN A 207 -5.26 18.37 -7.70
C GLN A 207 -3.84 18.16 -8.22
N ALA A 208 -3.67 17.61 -9.42
CA ALA A 208 -2.40 17.25 -10.02
C ALA A 208 -2.34 17.63 -11.52
N PRO A 209 -2.23 18.93 -11.86
CA PRO A 209 -2.32 19.40 -13.26
C PRO A 209 -1.25 18.83 -14.21
N ASN A 210 -0.10 18.42 -13.66
CA ASN A 210 1.02 17.86 -14.43
C ASN A 210 0.93 16.35 -14.58
N LEU A 211 -0.04 15.69 -13.93
CA LEU A 211 -0.20 14.25 -13.99
C LEU A 211 -1.08 13.85 -15.18
N LEU A 212 -0.63 12.87 -15.94
CA LEU A 212 -1.41 12.35 -17.06
C LEU A 212 -2.55 11.46 -16.52
N ILE A 213 -3.74 12.03 -16.42
CA ILE A 213 -4.97 11.39 -15.92
C ILE A 213 -6.06 11.48 -16.96
N ASP A 214 -6.73 10.37 -17.27
CA ASP A 214 -7.89 10.35 -18.13
C ASP A 214 -8.99 9.41 -17.63
N GLY A 215 -10.21 9.65 -18.04
CA GLY A 215 -11.43 8.92 -17.64
C GLY A 215 -12.68 9.77 -17.93
N GLU A 216 -13.86 9.24 -17.68
CA GLU A 216 -14.04 7.83 -17.31
C GLU A 216 -13.80 6.94 -18.55
N MET A 217 -13.26 5.76 -18.33
CA MET A 217 -13.02 4.80 -19.43
C MET A 217 -13.10 3.35 -19.00
N GLN A 218 -13.45 2.49 -19.94
CA GLN A 218 -13.40 1.04 -19.75
C GLN A 218 -11.96 0.56 -19.71
N PHE A 219 -11.73 -0.58 -19.05
CA PHE A 219 -10.40 -1.15 -18.89
C PHE A 219 -9.68 -1.43 -20.23
N ASP A 220 -10.40 -1.94 -21.22
CA ASP A 220 -9.85 -2.21 -22.54
C ASP A 220 -9.42 -0.94 -23.28
N ALA A 221 -10.18 0.15 -23.16
CA ALA A 221 -9.80 1.47 -23.69
C ALA A 221 -8.63 2.10 -22.93
N ALA A 222 -8.47 1.78 -21.63
CA ALA A 222 -7.35 2.24 -20.81
C ALA A 222 -6.04 1.51 -21.15
N PHE A 223 -6.10 0.22 -21.51
CA PHE A 223 -4.93 -0.67 -21.54
C PHE A 223 -4.54 -1.17 -22.96
N VAL A 224 -5.44 -1.08 -23.93
CA VAL A 224 -5.19 -1.60 -25.30
C VAL A 224 -5.22 -0.45 -26.30
N PRO A 225 -4.07 -0.08 -26.92
CA PRO A 225 -4.00 1.06 -27.84
C PRO A 225 -4.99 1.02 -29.02
N SER A 226 -5.21 -0.16 -29.62
CA SER A 226 -6.15 -0.30 -30.72
C SER A 226 -7.61 -0.06 -30.32
N VAL A 227 -7.97 -0.40 -29.07
CA VAL A 227 -9.30 -0.13 -28.51
C VAL A 227 -9.44 1.35 -28.18
N ALA A 228 -8.40 1.96 -27.57
CA ALA A 228 -8.35 3.38 -27.29
C ALA A 228 -8.55 4.22 -28.54
N ALA A 229 -7.88 3.86 -29.65
CA ALA A 229 -8.02 4.57 -30.94
C ALA A 229 -9.48 4.60 -31.45
N THR A 230 -10.29 3.60 -31.09
CA THR A 230 -11.70 3.53 -31.50
C THR A 230 -12.65 4.18 -30.49
N LYS A 231 -12.46 3.88 -29.17
CA LYS A 231 -13.41 4.29 -28.12
C LYS A 231 -13.09 5.65 -27.51
N ALA A 232 -11.83 6.06 -27.53
CA ALA A 232 -11.34 7.30 -26.92
C ALA A 232 -10.18 7.90 -27.73
N PRO A 233 -10.40 8.29 -29.02
CA PRO A 233 -9.33 8.73 -29.90
C PRO A 233 -8.59 9.99 -29.39
N ASP A 234 -9.27 10.84 -28.61
CA ASP A 234 -8.71 12.05 -28.02
C ASP A 234 -8.06 11.81 -26.64
N SER A 235 -7.96 10.56 -26.20
CA SER A 235 -7.37 10.25 -24.90
C SER A 235 -5.86 10.46 -24.92
N ALA A 236 -5.36 11.30 -24.01
CA ALA A 236 -3.92 11.52 -23.84
C ALA A 236 -3.18 10.25 -23.35
N ILE A 237 -3.87 9.28 -22.76
CA ILE A 237 -3.31 7.98 -22.32
C ILE A 237 -3.18 7.01 -23.50
N ALA A 238 -4.08 7.11 -24.49
CA ALA A 238 -4.03 6.34 -25.73
C ALA A 238 -3.88 4.81 -25.55
N GLY A 239 -4.52 4.25 -24.52
CA GLY A 239 -4.45 2.80 -24.23
C GLY A 239 -3.15 2.33 -23.56
N ASN A 240 -2.38 3.24 -22.99
CA ASN A 240 -1.10 2.96 -22.33
C ASN A 240 -1.11 3.27 -20.82
N ALA A 241 -2.26 3.15 -20.17
CA ALA A 241 -2.35 3.33 -18.72
C ALA A 241 -1.49 2.31 -17.97
N ASN A 242 -0.83 2.78 -16.91
CA ASN A 242 -0.06 1.94 -15.99
C ASN A 242 -0.56 2.04 -14.53
N VAL A 243 -1.52 2.94 -14.28
CA VAL A 243 -2.22 3.08 -13.01
C VAL A 243 -3.72 3.00 -13.27
N MET A 244 -4.37 1.98 -12.75
CA MET A 244 -5.79 1.67 -12.91
C MET A 244 -6.55 1.99 -11.63
N ILE A 245 -7.45 2.98 -11.68
CA ILE A 245 -8.25 3.39 -10.52
C ILE A 245 -9.65 2.80 -10.66
N PHE A 246 -10.00 1.94 -9.73
CA PHE A 246 -11.29 1.27 -9.70
C PHE A 246 -12.35 2.13 -8.98
N PRO A 247 -13.61 2.12 -9.44
CA PRO A 247 -14.65 3.01 -8.91
C PRO A 247 -15.08 2.67 -7.48
N ASP A 248 -14.89 1.42 -7.06
CA ASP A 248 -15.24 0.88 -5.75
C ASP A 248 -14.44 -0.38 -5.44
N LEU A 249 -14.56 -0.86 -4.19
CA LEU A 249 -13.81 -2.02 -3.72
C LEU A 249 -14.21 -3.32 -4.42
N ASP A 250 -15.47 -3.50 -4.77
CA ASP A 250 -15.93 -4.72 -5.44
C ASP A 250 -15.25 -4.86 -6.78
N ALA A 251 -15.26 -3.80 -7.59
CA ALA A 251 -14.60 -3.78 -8.90
C ALA A 251 -13.08 -4.02 -8.77
N GLY A 252 -12.41 -3.33 -7.83
CA GLY A 252 -10.98 -3.45 -7.61
C GLY A 252 -10.58 -4.82 -7.08
N ASN A 253 -11.26 -5.31 -6.05
CA ASN A 253 -10.95 -6.59 -5.39
C ASN A 253 -11.20 -7.79 -6.30
N ILE A 254 -12.30 -7.78 -7.05
CA ILE A 254 -12.60 -8.81 -8.05
C ILE A 254 -11.59 -8.72 -9.20
N GLY A 255 -11.33 -7.51 -9.70
CA GLY A 255 -10.44 -7.25 -10.83
C GLY A 255 -9.02 -7.76 -10.62
N TYR A 256 -8.37 -7.41 -9.49
CA TYR A 256 -7.01 -7.88 -9.25
C TYR A 256 -6.92 -9.39 -9.08
N LYS A 257 -7.92 -10.03 -8.44
CA LYS A 257 -7.95 -11.49 -8.27
C LYS A 257 -8.11 -12.23 -9.59
N ILE A 258 -8.93 -11.69 -10.50
CA ILE A 258 -9.06 -12.22 -11.86
C ILE A 258 -7.72 -12.12 -12.59
N ALA A 259 -7.08 -10.93 -12.57
CA ALA A 259 -5.78 -10.73 -13.19
C ALA A 259 -4.72 -11.67 -12.61
N GLN A 260 -4.72 -11.87 -11.28
CA GLN A 260 -3.79 -12.78 -10.61
C GLN A 260 -4.07 -14.25 -10.96
N ARG A 261 -5.32 -14.72 -10.78
CA ARG A 261 -5.64 -16.16 -10.84
C ARG A 261 -5.82 -16.68 -12.26
N ILE A 262 -6.32 -15.85 -13.16
CA ILE A 262 -6.57 -16.20 -14.57
C ILE A 262 -5.48 -15.61 -15.48
N GLY A 263 -5.11 -14.34 -15.25
CA GLY A 263 -4.12 -13.64 -16.07
C GLY A 263 -2.66 -13.98 -15.72
N GLY A 264 -2.40 -14.67 -14.63
CA GLY A 264 -1.04 -15.08 -14.22
C GLY A 264 -0.19 -13.94 -13.67
N ALA A 265 -0.76 -12.78 -13.38
CA ALA A 265 -0.05 -11.69 -12.74
C ALA A 265 0.32 -12.02 -11.29
N THR A 266 1.50 -11.58 -10.84
CA THR A 266 1.86 -11.59 -9.42
C THR A 266 1.31 -10.32 -8.76
N ALA A 267 0.37 -10.50 -7.82
CA ALA A 267 -0.23 -9.39 -7.08
C ALA A 267 0.53 -9.17 -5.76
N ILE A 268 1.25 -8.07 -5.64
CA ILE A 268 1.96 -7.67 -4.42
C ILE A 268 1.11 -6.60 -3.72
N GLY A 269 0.59 -6.91 -2.54
CA GLY A 269 -0.31 -6.02 -1.81
C GLY A 269 -1.18 -6.75 -0.78
N PRO A 270 -2.07 -6.01 -0.07
CA PRO A 270 -2.30 -4.57 -0.25
C PRO A 270 -1.17 -3.72 0.33
N ILE A 271 -0.74 -2.72 -0.43
CA ILE A 271 0.26 -1.74 -0.05
C ILE A 271 -0.48 -0.47 0.37
N LEU A 272 -0.24 0.02 1.59
CA LEU A 272 -0.92 1.23 2.07
C LEU A 272 -0.23 2.50 1.55
N GLN A 273 -1.05 3.51 1.27
CA GLN A 273 -0.61 4.83 0.84
C GLN A 273 -1.36 5.95 1.60
N GLY A 274 -0.76 7.13 1.69
CA GLY A 274 -1.30 8.25 2.46
C GLY A 274 -0.91 8.25 3.95
N LEU A 275 -0.02 7.35 4.39
CA LEU A 275 0.57 7.34 5.73
C LEU A 275 1.86 8.18 5.78
N THR A 276 2.20 8.75 6.96
CA THR A 276 3.43 9.54 7.13
C THR A 276 4.71 8.71 7.01
N LYS A 277 4.62 7.39 7.28
CA LYS A 277 5.67 6.40 7.10
C LYS A 277 5.07 5.08 6.65
N PRO A 278 5.84 4.21 5.97
CA PRO A 278 5.33 2.95 5.45
C PRO A 278 4.80 2.01 6.53
N ALA A 279 3.62 1.48 6.28
CA ALA A 279 3.06 0.35 7.03
C ALA A 279 2.23 -0.48 6.05
N ASN A 280 2.51 -1.77 5.95
CA ASN A 280 1.86 -2.63 4.97
C ASN A 280 1.21 -3.84 5.62
N ASP A 281 0.19 -4.36 4.95
CA ASP A 281 -0.59 -5.51 5.38
C ASP A 281 -0.27 -6.75 4.54
N LEU A 282 -0.28 -7.90 5.18
CA LEU A 282 -0.13 -9.21 4.55
C LEU A 282 -1.41 -10.00 4.69
N SER A 283 -1.77 -10.73 3.67
CA SER A 283 -2.82 -11.75 3.78
C SER A 283 -2.43 -12.83 4.80
N ARG A 284 -3.39 -13.35 5.57
CA ARG A 284 -3.21 -14.50 6.47
C ARG A 284 -2.76 -15.79 5.76
N GLY A 285 -2.88 -15.85 4.45
CA GLY A 285 -2.39 -16.95 3.61
C GLY A 285 -1.12 -16.62 2.84
N CYS A 286 -0.37 -15.58 3.24
CA CYS A 286 0.84 -15.14 2.54
C CYS A 286 1.94 -16.22 2.60
N SER A 287 2.67 -16.34 1.50
CA SER A 287 3.87 -17.17 1.35
C SER A 287 5.13 -16.43 1.86
N ALA A 288 6.24 -17.15 1.99
CA ALA A 288 7.54 -16.52 2.26
C ALA A 288 7.93 -15.49 1.18
N GLN A 289 7.57 -15.76 -0.08
CA GLN A 289 7.83 -14.84 -1.19
C GLN A 289 7.01 -13.57 -1.08
N ASP A 290 5.75 -13.64 -0.62
CA ASP A 290 4.93 -12.44 -0.41
C ASP A 290 5.53 -11.55 0.68
N VAL A 291 6.05 -12.14 1.77
CA VAL A 291 6.74 -11.40 2.83
C VAL A 291 8.02 -10.75 2.29
N PHE A 292 8.83 -11.49 1.53
CA PHE A 292 10.04 -10.97 0.89
C PHE A 292 9.73 -9.76 -0.02
N ASN A 293 8.74 -9.91 -0.90
CA ASN A 293 8.31 -8.85 -1.80
C ASN A 293 7.79 -7.62 -1.05
N MET A 294 7.00 -7.85 0.03
CA MET A 294 6.46 -6.75 0.82
C MET A 294 7.56 -5.99 1.59
N ILE A 295 8.62 -6.68 2.07
CA ILE A 295 9.79 -6.02 2.65
C ILE A 295 10.47 -5.12 1.60
N ALA A 296 10.68 -5.62 0.38
CA ALA A 296 11.28 -4.83 -0.69
C ALA A 296 10.45 -3.57 -1.01
N VAL A 297 9.14 -3.73 -1.14
CA VAL A 297 8.20 -2.60 -1.34
C VAL A 297 8.29 -1.59 -0.18
N THR A 298 8.28 -2.05 1.07
CA THR A 298 8.37 -1.18 2.25
C THR A 298 9.68 -0.39 2.28
N VAL A 299 10.78 -1.01 1.88
CA VAL A 299 12.10 -0.33 1.75
C VAL A 299 12.04 0.76 0.68
N VAL A 300 11.47 0.48 -0.50
CA VAL A 300 11.32 1.50 -1.57
C VAL A 300 10.44 2.66 -1.12
N GLN A 301 9.30 2.38 -0.45
CA GLN A 301 8.46 3.44 0.12
C GLN A 301 9.24 4.31 1.12
N ALA A 302 10.02 3.69 2.01
CA ALA A 302 10.80 4.41 3.01
C ALA A 302 11.91 5.29 2.36
N GLN A 303 12.55 4.80 1.31
CA GLN A 303 13.55 5.55 0.55
C GLN A 303 12.94 6.75 -0.17
N SER A 304 11.79 6.56 -0.84
CA SER A 304 11.06 7.64 -1.51
C SER A 304 10.63 8.73 -0.52
N ALA A 305 10.05 8.35 0.62
CA ALA A 305 9.65 9.30 1.65
C ALA A 305 10.83 10.12 2.23
N LYS A 306 12.03 9.55 2.29
CA LYS A 306 13.25 10.27 2.70
C LYS A 306 13.78 11.20 1.61
N ALA A 307 13.58 10.87 0.34
CA ALA A 307 13.96 11.71 -0.79
C ALA A 307 13.11 12.97 -0.85
N ASP A 308 11.77 12.82 -0.74
CA ASP A 308 10.80 13.92 -0.75
C ASP A 308 11.05 14.94 0.39
N GLN A 309 11.60 14.51 1.54
CA GLN A 309 11.95 15.38 2.65
C GLN A 309 13.24 16.18 2.44
N LYS A 310 14.05 15.84 1.44
CA LYS A 310 15.34 16.50 1.14
C LYS A 310 15.28 17.50 0.00
N GLU A 311 14.20 17.49 -0.78
CA GLU A 311 13.93 18.53 -1.78
C GLU A 311 13.29 19.73 -1.10
N PRO A 312 13.91 20.93 -1.11
CA PRO A 312 13.43 22.13 -0.44
C PRO A 312 12.21 22.74 -1.14
#